data_4420cd9891e867602f52816d418b96bf
#
_entry.id   4420cd9891e867602f52816d418b96bf
#
_cell.length_a   1.000
_cell.length_b   1.000
_cell.length_c   1.000
_cell.angle_alpha   90.00
_cell.angle_beta   90.00
_cell.angle_gamma   90.00
#
_symmetry.space_group_name_H-M   'P 1'
#
loop_
_entity.id
_entity.type
_entity.pdbx_description
1 polymer ?
#
loop_
_entity_poly.entity_id
_entity_poly.type
_entity_poly.pdbx_seq_one_letter_code
_entity_poly.pdbx_strand_id
1 'polypeptide(L)'
;CYDDRVPEEVNRRIIDHTSAILMPYTERSKENLVREGIERERIFVTGNPINEVLLHYAAKIDASDALKKFEVQPNQYFLVTLH
;
A
#
# COMPACT_ATOMS: atom_id res chain seq x y z
N CYS A 1 -2.60 8.77 -4.08
CA CYS A 1 -3.02 9.99 -3.42
C CYS A 1 -2.60 11.19 -4.25
N TYR A 2 -3.50 12.15 -4.48
CA TYR A 2 -3.24 13.37 -5.24
C TYR A 2 -3.50 14.63 -4.37
N ASP A 3 -3.12 14.57 -3.10
CA ASP A 3 -3.31 15.66 -2.16
C ASP A 3 -1.95 16.25 -1.76
N ASP A 4 -1.57 17.35 -2.40
CA ASP A 4 -0.31 18.05 -2.14
C ASP A 4 -0.24 18.70 -0.73
N ARG A 5 -1.32 18.64 0.03
CA ARG A 5 -1.35 19.11 1.43
C ARG A 5 -0.70 18.14 2.40
N VAL A 6 -0.44 16.90 1.96
CA VAL A 6 0.22 15.88 2.76
C VAL A 6 1.64 15.62 2.27
N PRO A 7 2.64 15.52 3.17
CA PRO A 7 4.03 15.33 2.77
C PRO A 7 4.28 14.03 2.00
N GLU A 8 3.46 13.01 2.22
CA GLU A 8 3.54 11.73 1.52
C GLU A 8 3.39 11.88 0.01
N GLU A 9 2.48 12.73 -0.45
CA GLU A 9 2.27 12.95 -1.88
C GLU A 9 3.46 13.65 -2.54
N VAL A 10 4.04 14.65 -1.86
CA VAL A 10 5.23 15.35 -2.33
C VAL A 10 6.41 14.38 -2.40
N ASN A 11 6.63 13.59 -1.34
CA ASN A 11 7.68 12.58 -1.29
C ASN A 11 7.50 11.53 -2.40
N ARG A 12 6.29 11.04 -2.62
CA ARG A 12 5.97 10.11 -3.68
C ARG A 12 6.38 10.66 -5.05
N ARG A 13 6.00 11.89 -5.36
CA ARG A 13 6.34 12.53 -6.65
C ARG A 13 7.84 12.63 -6.86
N ILE A 14 8.59 13.04 -5.83
CA ILE A 14 10.05 13.11 -5.92
C ILE A 14 10.63 11.72 -6.20
N ILE A 15 10.23 10.70 -5.44
CA ILE A 15 10.73 9.33 -5.58
C ILE A 15 10.37 8.77 -6.95
N ASP A 16 9.12 8.90 -7.38
CA ASP A 16 8.65 8.35 -8.66
C ASP A 16 9.42 8.95 -9.85
N HIS A 17 9.65 10.28 -9.84
CA HIS A 17 10.36 10.95 -10.93
C HIS A 17 11.88 10.70 -10.94
N THR A 18 12.47 10.37 -9.81
CA THR A 18 13.91 10.07 -9.71
C THR A 18 14.25 8.59 -9.82
N SER A 19 13.25 7.70 -9.72
CA SER A 19 13.44 6.25 -9.79
C SER A 19 13.67 5.77 -11.23
N ALA A 20 14.62 4.87 -11.42
CA ALA A 20 14.88 4.26 -12.73
C ALA A 20 13.76 3.28 -13.14
N ILE A 21 13.21 2.54 -12.18
CA ILE A 21 12.14 1.55 -12.38
C ILE A 21 11.07 1.78 -11.32
N LEU A 22 9.80 1.69 -11.73
CA LEU A 22 8.65 1.82 -10.86
C LEU A 22 7.80 0.54 -10.90
N MET A 23 7.35 0.10 -9.74
CA MET A 23 6.58 -1.14 -9.59
C MET A 23 5.24 -0.87 -8.88
N PRO A 24 4.27 -0.27 -9.57
CA PRO A 24 2.95 -0.03 -9.00
C PRO A 24 2.17 -1.33 -8.81
N TYR A 25 1.20 -1.29 -7.90
CA TYR A 25 0.39 -2.47 -7.57
C TYR A 25 -0.69 -2.80 -8.59
N THR A 26 -1.17 -1.79 -9.33
CA THR A 26 -2.29 -1.94 -10.26
C THR A 26 -2.05 -1.22 -11.58
N GLU A 27 -2.77 -1.64 -12.62
CA GLU A 27 -2.78 -0.95 -13.92
C GLU A 27 -3.24 0.50 -13.80
N ARG A 28 -4.22 0.77 -12.94
CA ARG A 28 -4.67 2.14 -12.66
C ARG A 28 -3.54 3.02 -12.11
N SER A 29 -2.73 2.47 -11.21
CA SER A 29 -1.57 3.18 -10.67
C SER A 29 -0.52 3.44 -11.76
N LYS A 30 -0.29 2.48 -12.67
CA LYS A 30 0.56 2.66 -13.84
C LYS A 30 0.07 3.79 -14.73
N GLU A 31 -1.23 3.82 -15.06
CA GLU A 31 -1.80 4.90 -15.88
C GLU A 31 -1.66 6.28 -15.22
N ASN A 32 -1.77 6.36 -13.91
CA ASN A 32 -1.54 7.59 -13.16
C ASN A 32 -0.08 8.07 -13.32
N LEU A 33 0.89 7.19 -13.19
CA LEU A 33 2.31 7.51 -13.37
C LEU A 33 2.62 7.99 -14.79
N VAL A 34 2.03 7.35 -15.80
CA VAL A 34 2.16 7.77 -17.21
C VAL A 34 1.57 9.17 -17.40
N ARG A 35 0.42 9.49 -16.79
CA ARG A 35 -0.18 10.83 -16.84
C ARG A 35 0.69 11.90 -16.17
N GLU A 36 1.50 11.52 -15.19
CA GLU A 36 2.47 12.40 -14.55
C GLU A 36 3.75 12.61 -15.38
N GLY A 37 3.86 11.96 -16.56
CA GLY A 37 4.97 12.12 -17.47
C GLY A 37 6.08 11.07 -17.33
N ILE A 38 5.85 9.99 -16.57
CA ILE A 38 6.82 8.90 -16.45
C ILE A 38 6.70 7.97 -17.66
N GLU A 39 7.84 7.62 -18.23
CA GLU A 39 7.93 6.73 -19.38
C GLU A 39 7.34 5.35 -19.06
N ARG A 40 6.43 4.87 -19.90
CA ARG A 40 5.71 3.59 -19.71
C ARG A 40 6.64 2.39 -19.58
N GLU A 41 7.78 2.42 -20.26
CA GLU A 41 8.79 1.35 -20.29
C GLU A 41 9.51 1.19 -18.95
N ARG A 42 9.43 2.19 -18.08
CA ARG A 42 10.00 2.17 -16.72
C ARG A 42 9.02 1.65 -15.67
N ILE A 43 7.78 1.35 -16.06
CA ILE A 43 6.70 1.02 -15.13
C ILE A 43 6.24 -0.44 -15.33
N PHE A 44 6.43 -1.25 -14.29
CA PHE A 44 6.09 -2.68 -14.28
C PHE A 44 5.03 -2.95 -13.20
N VAL A 45 3.84 -3.40 -13.58
CA VAL A 45 2.81 -3.76 -12.60
C VAL A 45 3.14 -5.11 -11.99
N THR A 46 3.36 -5.13 -10.69
CA THR A 46 3.79 -6.34 -9.95
C THR A 46 2.72 -6.90 -9.02
N GLY A 47 1.65 -6.17 -8.77
CA GLY A 47 0.71 -6.49 -7.71
C GLY A 47 1.19 -6.01 -6.33
N ASN A 48 0.35 -6.18 -5.32
CA ASN A 48 0.67 -5.80 -3.95
C ASN A 48 1.28 -6.99 -3.20
N PRO A 49 2.52 -6.88 -2.67
CA PRO A 49 3.18 -7.96 -1.95
C PRO A 49 2.60 -8.25 -0.55
N ILE A 50 1.62 -7.48 -0.10
CA ILE A 50 1.05 -7.62 1.26
C ILE A 50 0.50 -9.03 1.53
N ASN A 51 -0.01 -9.71 0.51
CA ASN A 51 -0.50 -11.07 0.68
C ASN A 51 0.61 -12.05 1.08
N GLU A 52 1.79 -11.92 0.51
CA GLU A 52 2.95 -12.74 0.89
C GLU A 52 3.36 -12.48 2.34
N VAL A 53 3.32 -11.21 2.77
CA VAL A 53 3.61 -10.81 4.16
C VAL A 53 2.59 -11.43 5.11
N LEU A 54 1.30 -11.37 4.79
CA LEU A 54 0.24 -11.95 5.62
C LEU A 54 0.39 -13.47 5.73
N LEU A 55 0.69 -14.16 4.63
CA LEU A 55 0.92 -15.61 4.64
C LEU A 55 2.17 -15.97 5.47
N HIS A 56 3.24 -15.22 5.33
CA HIS A 56 4.47 -15.45 6.10
C HIS A 56 4.25 -15.30 7.60
N TYR A 57 3.44 -14.35 8.02
CA TYR A 57 3.15 -14.08 9.43
C TYR A 57 1.86 -14.70 9.94
N ALA A 58 1.18 -15.57 9.17
CA ALA A 58 -0.11 -16.14 9.52
C ALA A 58 -0.13 -16.76 10.92
N ALA A 59 0.87 -17.59 11.27
CA ALA A 59 0.98 -18.21 12.58
C ALA A 59 1.09 -17.17 13.73
N LYS A 60 1.80 -16.06 13.52
CA LYS A 60 1.92 -14.99 14.51
C LYS A 60 0.64 -14.20 14.64
N ILE A 61 -0.08 -14.01 13.52
CA ILE A 61 -1.38 -13.34 13.50
C ILE A 61 -2.40 -14.16 14.30
N ASP A 62 -2.45 -15.48 14.05
CA ASP A 62 -3.36 -16.39 14.76
C ASP A 62 -3.06 -16.49 16.26
N ALA A 63 -1.79 -16.41 16.63
CA ALA A 63 -1.35 -16.43 18.02
C ALA A 63 -1.49 -15.08 18.74
N SER A 64 -1.92 -14.02 18.05
CA SER A 64 -2.07 -12.68 18.61
C SER A 64 -3.20 -12.64 19.63
N ASP A 65 -2.94 -12.00 20.78
CA ASP A 65 -3.92 -11.74 21.83
C ASP A 65 -4.59 -10.36 21.73
N ALA A 66 -4.47 -9.71 20.56
CA ALA A 66 -4.97 -8.36 20.33
C ALA A 66 -6.46 -8.22 20.65
N LEU A 67 -7.29 -9.16 20.21
CA LEU A 67 -8.74 -9.14 20.48
C LEU A 67 -9.02 -9.18 21.98
N LYS A 68 -8.29 -10.01 22.71
CA LYS A 68 -8.39 -10.13 24.18
C LYS A 68 -7.94 -8.84 24.87
N LYS A 69 -6.83 -8.25 24.41
CA LYS A 69 -6.29 -7.00 24.93
C LYS A 69 -7.25 -5.83 24.77
N PHE A 70 -8.01 -5.80 23.70
CA PHE A 70 -9.01 -4.76 23.42
C PHE A 70 -10.43 -5.15 23.84
N GLU A 71 -10.59 -6.29 24.51
CA GLU A 71 -11.88 -6.77 25.03
C GLU A 71 -12.98 -6.89 23.97
N VAL A 72 -12.59 -7.26 22.74
CA VAL A 72 -13.50 -7.46 21.60
C VAL A 72 -13.56 -8.92 21.19
N GLN A 73 -14.71 -9.35 20.65
CA GLN A 73 -14.91 -10.70 20.17
C GLN A 73 -14.75 -10.77 18.64
N PRO A 74 -14.29 -11.92 18.10
CA PRO A 74 -14.25 -12.12 16.66
C PRO A 74 -15.59 -11.81 15.99
N ASN A 75 -15.53 -11.07 14.87
CA ASN A 75 -16.72 -10.67 14.08
C ASN A 75 -17.74 -9.76 14.82
N GLN A 76 -17.39 -9.19 15.96
CA GLN A 76 -18.25 -8.32 16.75
C GLN A 76 -17.68 -6.90 16.94
N TYR A 77 -16.86 -6.44 16.00
CA TYR A 77 -16.31 -5.09 16.00
C TYR A 77 -16.10 -4.57 14.58
N PHE A 78 -16.01 -3.26 14.45
CA PHE A 78 -15.58 -2.59 13.24
C PHE A 78 -14.16 -2.08 13.41
N LEU A 79 -13.29 -2.40 12.46
CA LEU A 79 -11.95 -1.83 12.40
C LEU A 79 -11.94 -0.71 11.36
N VAL A 80 -11.58 0.50 11.77
CA VAL A 80 -11.52 1.67 10.90
C VAL A 80 -10.10 2.25 10.93
N THR A 81 -9.50 2.46 9.78
CA THR A 81 -8.28 3.22 9.62
C THR A 81 -8.55 4.47 8.77
N LEU A 82 -8.04 5.61 9.23
CA LEU A 82 -8.20 6.89 8.55
C LEU A 82 -6.83 7.50 8.26
N HIS A 83 -6.71 8.03 7.06
CA HIS A 83 -5.51 8.73 6.59
C HIS A 83 -5.82 10.18 6.23
#